data_8424b7950e7dbbf691648e3e2dc70ee3
#
_entry.id   8424b7950e7dbbf691648e3e2dc70ee3
#
_cell.length_a   1.000
_cell.length_b   1.000
_cell.length_c   1.000
_cell.angle_alpha   90.00
_cell.angle_beta   90.00
_cell.angle_gamma   90.00
#
_symmetry.space_group_name_H-M   'P 1'
#
loop_
_entity.id
_entity.type
_entity.pdbx_description
1 polymer ?
#
loop_
_entity_poly.entity_id
_entity_poly.type
_entity_poly.pdbx_seq_one_letter_code
_entity_poly.pdbx_strand_id
1 'polypeptide(L)'
;MTTLLERAKELEKEVFLGGPLQLFETAGRMQLQILLKEGLYPDSKVLDIGCGCLRGGYWLIHFLDPGCYFGIEPDRRMLEAGMQSILEPGLMDLKRPRFDDNPDFDFSVFGQRFDFFMARSIWTHASKNQIRTMLDGFIRHSKPGGAFLTSYKRASWLRRDDYQEAKWVGRSHESDLPGIVRHNVRWIQRECRKRGLFAEDIDEKTFRLGDQSWLKIGVRTT
;
A
#
# COMPACT_ATOMS: atom_id res chain seq x y z
N MET A 1 -17.06 24.41 -1.65
CA MET A 1 -15.98 23.44 -1.34
C MET A 1 -15.70 22.62 -2.58
N THR A 2 -14.46 22.54 -3.03
CA THR A 2 -14.07 21.66 -4.14
C THR A 2 -14.16 20.19 -3.72
N THR A 3 -14.70 19.35 -4.59
CA THR A 3 -14.80 17.90 -4.36
C THR A 3 -13.42 17.26 -4.39
N LEU A 4 -13.29 16.06 -3.81
CA LEU A 4 -12.04 15.31 -3.86
C LEU A 4 -11.60 15.02 -5.31
N LEU A 5 -12.56 14.72 -6.19
CA LEU A 5 -12.27 14.44 -7.60
C LEU A 5 -11.76 15.71 -8.34
N GLU A 6 -12.31 16.88 -8.03
CA GLU A 6 -11.81 18.15 -8.59
C GLU A 6 -10.38 18.44 -8.13
N ARG A 7 -10.09 18.22 -6.85
CA ARG A 7 -8.72 18.34 -6.30
C ARG A 7 -7.77 17.36 -6.98
N ALA A 8 -8.16 16.10 -7.14
CA ALA A 8 -7.36 15.10 -7.84
C ALA A 8 -7.13 15.44 -9.31
N LYS A 9 -8.10 16.08 -9.98
CA LYS A 9 -7.97 16.54 -11.38
C LYS A 9 -6.93 17.65 -11.53
N GLU A 10 -6.86 18.57 -10.57
CA GLU A 10 -5.80 19.58 -10.58
C GLU A 10 -4.44 18.93 -10.28
N LEU A 11 -4.39 18.04 -9.29
CA LEU A 11 -3.16 17.33 -8.92
C LEU A 11 -2.59 16.47 -10.06
N GLU A 12 -3.44 15.86 -10.92
CA GLU A 12 -3.00 15.07 -12.08
C GLU A 12 -2.12 15.84 -13.07
N LYS A 13 -2.24 17.18 -13.10
CA LYS A 13 -1.40 18.05 -13.93
C LYS A 13 0.05 18.15 -13.43
N GLU A 14 0.28 17.86 -12.17
CA GLU A 14 1.57 18.05 -11.49
C GLU A 14 2.29 16.73 -11.22
N VAL A 15 1.55 15.69 -10.80
CA VAL A 15 2.10 14.41 -10.40
C VAL A 15 1.26 13.23 -10.89
N PHE A 16 1.86 12.04 -10.89
CA PHE A 16 1.15 10.81 -11.20
C PHE A 16 0.23 10.39 -10.05
N LEU A 17 -1.05 10.17 -10.31
CA LEU A 17 -2.05 9.80 -9.30
C LEU A 17 -2.03 8.32 -8.88
N GLY A 18 -1.11 7.52 -9.39
CA GLY A 18 -1.10 6.07 -9.14
C GLY A 18 -2.20 5.29 -9.88
N GLY A 19 -2.80 5.89 -10.93
CA GLY A 19 -3.82 5.26 -11.79
C GLY A 19 -4.81 6.28 -12.35
N PRO A 20 -5.81 5.84 -13.13
CA PRO A 20 -6.77 6.73 -13.79
C PRO A 20 -7.52 7.62 -12.79
N LEU A 21 -7.71 8.90 -13.17
CA LEU A 21 -8.44 9.90 -12.38
C LEU A 21 -9.84 9.42 -12.01
N GLN A 22 -10.57 8.80 -12.94
CA GLN A 22 -11.94 8.32 -12.74
C GLN A 22 -12.05 7.27 -11.63
N LEU A 23 -10.96 6.60 -11.32
CA LEU A 23 -10.87 5.59 -10.25
C LEU A 23 -10.26 6.15 -8.96
N PHE A 24 -9.93 7.44 -8.89
CA PHE A 24 -9.21 8.01 -7.74
C PHE A 24 -9.95 7.75 -6.43
N GLU A 25 -11.21 8.18 -6.35
CA GLU A 25 -12.02 8.00 -5.14
C GLU A 25 -12.38 6.53 -4.88
N THR A 26 -12.82 5.81 -5.91
CA THR A 26 -13.22 4.40 -5.76
C THR A 26 -12.05 3.54 -5.28
N ALA A 27 -10.87 3.74 -5.86
CA ALA A 27 -9.68 3.01 -5.47
C ALA A 27 -9.16 3.40 -4.08
N GLY A 28 -9.34 4.65 -3.67
CA GLY A 28 -9.01 5.12 -2.33
C GLY A 28 -9.95 4.52 -1.28
N ARG A 29 -11.27 4.66 -1.48
CA ARG A 29 -12.30 4.10 -0.57
C ARG A 29 -12.18 2.58 -0.41
N MET A 30 -11.86 1.88 -1.48
CA MET A 30 -11.68 0.43 -1.44
C MET A 30 -10.56 0.01 -0.48
N GLN A 31 -9.50 0.80 -0.32
CA GLN A 31 -8.44 0.51 0.64
C GLN A 31 -8.94 0.61 2.09
N LEU A 32 -9.76 1.61 2.40
CA LEU A 32 -10.42 1.70 3.70
C LEU A 32 -11.41 0.53 3.91
N GLN A 33 -12.23 0.22 2.90
CA GLN A 33 -13.23 -0.84 2.99
C GLN A 33 -12.62 -2.21 3.26
N ILE A 34 -11.50 -2.55 2.61
CA ILE A 34 -10.83 -3.83 2.83
C ILE A 34 -10.23 -3.91 4.25
N LEU A 35 -9.67 -2.81 4.76
CA LEU A 35 -9.17 -2.74 6.13
C LEU A 35 -10.29 -2.83 7.16
N LEU A 36 -11.42 -2.15 6.95
CA LEU A 36 -12.59 -2.24 7.82
C LEU A 36 -13.13 -3.67 7.91
N LYS A 37 -13.16 -4.38 6.78
CA LYS A 37 -13.56 -5.78 6.73
C LYS A 37 -12.62 -6.68 7.53
N GLU A 38 -11.35 -6.34 7.57
CA GLU A 38 -10.33 -7.05 8.35
C GLU A 38 -10.22 -6.59 9.80
N GLY A 39 -11.16 -5.76 10.26
CA GLY A 39 -11.26 -5.34 11.66
C GLY A 39 -10.51 -4.06 12.01
N LEU A 40 -10.35 -3.14 11.05
CA LEU A 40 -9.80 -1.82 11.34
C LEU A 40 -10.71 -1.03 12.29
N TYR A 41 -10.15 -0.48 13.34
CA TYR A 41 -10.78 0.48 14.25
C TYR A 41 -10.09 1.86 14.17
N PRO A 42 -10.73 2.94 14.65
CA PRO A 42 -10.13 4.27 14.60
C PRO A 42 -8.77 4.39 15.30
N ASP A 43 -8.55 3.67 16.39
CA ASP A 43 -7.31 3.65 17.17
C ASP A 43 -6.22 2.69 16.61
N SER A 44 -6.53 1.96 15.52
CA SER A 44 -5.58 1.05 14.86
C SER A 44 -4.46 1.84 14.19
N LYS A 45 -3.21 1.45 14.43
CA LYS A 45 -2.06 2.02 13.72
C LYS A 45 -1.90 1.37 12.36
N VAL A 46 -1.95 2.17 11.31
CA VAL A 46 -1.85 1.73 9.91
C VAL A 46 -0.56 2.26 9.28
N LEU A 47 0.22 1.37 8.68
CA LEU A 47 1.34 1.71 7.81
C LEU A 47 0.94 1.52 6.35
N ASP A 48 0.86 2.63 5.60
CA ASP A 48 0.56 2.67 4.17
C ASP A 48 1.87 2.74 3.38
N ILE A 49 2.25 1.64 2.73
CA ILE A 49 3.49 1.47 1.99
C ILE A 49 3.26 1.88 0.53
N GLY A 50 3.97 2.92 0.08
CA GLY A 50 3.72 3.56 -1.20
C GLY A 50 2.42 4.33 -1.18
N CYS A 51 2.27 5.23 -0.20
CA CYS A 51 1.04 6.00 -0.01
C CYS A 51 0.78 7.01 -1.13
N GLY A 52 1.78 7.28 -1.98
CA GLY A 52 1.67 8.13 -3.16
C GLY A 52 1.17 9.54 -2.84
N CYS A 53 0.31 10.07 -3.69
CA CYS A 53 -0.38 11.33 -3.46
C CYS A 53 -1.59 11.22 -2.51
N LEU A 54 -1.57 10.28 -1.57
CA LEU A 54 -2.60 10.07 -0.53
C LEU A 54 -3.98 9.65 -1.06
N ARG A 55 -4.06 8.96 -2.19
CA ARG A 55 -5.34 8.47 -2.71
C ARG A 55 -6.08 7.55 -1.71
N GLY A 56 -5.38 6.60 -1.10
CA GLY A 56 -5.88 5.78 0.01
C GLY A 56 -5.79 6.51 1.34
N GLY A 57 -4.67 7.23 1.52
CA GLY A 57 -4.36 7.99 2.72
C GLY A 57 -5.45 9.01 3.10
N TYR A 58 -6.09 9.66 2.12
CA TYR A 58 -7.23 10.55 2.36
C TYR A 58 -8.30 9.90 3.25
N TRP A 59 -8.77 8.72 2.86
CA TRP A 59 -9.83 8.00 3.56
C TRP A 59 -9.37 7.47 4.92
N LEU A 60 -8.14 6.98 4.99
CA LEU A 60 -7.55 6.43 6.22
C LEU A 60 -7.28 7.53 7.25
N ILE A 61 -6.72 8.67 6.83
CA ILE A 61 -6.45 9.82 7.72
C ILE A 61 -7.74 10.36 8.33
N HIS A 62 -8.83 10.44 7.54
CA HIS A 62 -10.14 10.88 8.07
C HIS A 62 -10.72 9.88 9.07
N PHE A 63 -10.60 8.59 8.80
CA PHE A 63 -11.18 7.54 9.65
C PHE A 63 -10.40 7.34 10.95
N LEU A 64 -9.07 7.33 10.88
CA LEU A 64 -8.20 6.99 12.01
C LEU A 64 -8.12 8.13 13.03
N ASP A 65 -7.86 7.77 14.28
CA ASP A 65 -7.55 8.71 15.34
C ASP A 65 -6.22 9.45 15.10
N PRO A 66 -6.02 10.63 15.72
CA PRO A 66 -4.79 11.39 15.58
C PRO A 66 -3.54 10.56 15.91
N GLY A 67 -2.55 10.58 14.99
CA GLY A 67 -1.28 9.85 15.15
C GLY A 67 -1.36 8.35 14.83
N CYS A 68 -2.46 7.87 14.22
CA CYS A 68 -2.62 6.46 13.87
C CYS A 68 -2.35 6.14 12.40
N TYR A 69 -2.17 7.13 11.54
CA TYR A 69 -1.75 6.94 10.14
C TYR A 69 -0.26 7.19 9.95
N PHE A 70 0.40 6.26 9.24
CA PHE A 70 1.81 6.32 8.88
C PHE A 70 1.94 5.99 7.39
N GLY A 71 2.66 6.80 6.63
CA GLY A 71 2.85 6.62 5.19
C GLY A 71 4.33 6.60 4.81
N ILE A 72 4.71 5.71 3.91
CA ILE A 72 6.02 5.72 3.24
C ILE A 72 5.79 6.00 1.76
N GLU A 73 6.47 7.04 1.24
CA GLU A 73 6.47 7.36 -0.18
C GLU A 73 7.81 7.99 -0.58
N PRO A 74 8.65 7.26 -1.31
CA PRO A 74 9.96 7.77 -1.72
C PRO A 74 9.91 8.98 -2.67
N ASP A 75 8.85 9.12 -3.45
CA ASP A 75 8.64 10.32 -4.27
C ASP A 75 8.08 11.46 -3.41
N ARG A 76 9.01 12.25 -2.79
CA ARG A 76 8.64 13.40 -1.94
C ARG A 76 7.74 14.39 -2.66
N ARG A 77 7.97 14.63 -3.95
CA ARG A 77 7.14 15.56 -4.73
C ARG A 77 5.69 15.09 -4.80
N MET A 78 5.50 13.79 -5.04
CA MET A 78 4.17 13.19 -5.08
C MET A 78 3.48 13.26 -3.72
N LEU A 79 4.20 12.95 -2.64
CA LEU A 79 3.69 13.02 -1.28
C LEU A 79 3.31 14.45 -0.87
N GLU A 80 4.20 15.41 -1.07
CA GLU A 80 3.98 16.84 -0.73
C GLU A 80 2.80 17.41 -1.51
N ALA A 81 2.72 17.14 -2.82
CA ALA A 81 1.60 17.54 -3.64
C ALA A 81 0.27 16.93 -3.15
N GLY A 82 0.29 15.67 -2.72
CA GLY A 82 -0.86 15.01 -2.10
C GLY A 82 -1.29 15.68 -0.79
N MET A 83 -0.36 15.98 0.10
CA MET A 83 -0.64 16.68 1.36
C MET A 83 -1.26 18.06 1.14
N GLN A 84 -0.76 18.80 0.14
CA GLN A 84 -1.21 20.17 -0.14
C GLN A 84 -2.55 20.23 -0.89
N SER A 85 -2.78 19.29 -1.80
CA SER A 85 -3.91 19.36 -2.74
C SER A 85 -5.06 18.42 -2.39
N ILE A 86 -4.79 17.28 -1.73
CA ILE A 86 -5.82 16.28 -1.43
C ILE A 86 -6.42 16.46 -0.04
N LEU A 87 -5.60 16.77 0.97
CA LEU A 87 -6.08 16.97 2.33
C LEU A 87 -6.69 18.36 2.52
N GLU A 88 -7.69 18.47 3.38
CA GLU A 88 -8.27 19.75 3.77
C GLU A 88 -7.31 20.55 4.64
N PRO A 89 -7.35 21.88 4.56
CA PRO A 89 -6.58 22.75 5.46
C PRO A 89 -6.82 22.40 6.93
N GLY A 90 -5.74 22.27 7.69
CA GLY A 90 -5.77 21.94 9.12
C GLY A 90 -5.91 20.44 9.44
N LEU A 91 -6.18 19.56 8.44
CA LEU A 91 -6.33 18.12 8.69
C LEU A 91 -5.02 17.49 9.16
N MET A 92 -3.87 17.97 8.65
CA MET A 92 -2.54 17.53 9.09
C MET A 92 -2.32 17.78 10.59
N ASP A 93 -2.67 18.95 11.08
CA ASP A 93 -2.54 19.31 12.49
C ASP A 93 -3.52 18.53 13.37
N LEU A 94 -4.75 18.36 12.90
CA LEU A 94 -5.79 17.64 13.61
C LEU A 94 -5.48 16.16 13.74
N LYS A 95 -5.09 15.51 12.64
CA LYS A 95 -4.91 14.05 12.56
C LYS A 95 -3.47 13.61 12.82
N ARG A 96 -2.50 14.51 12.66
CA ARG A 96 -1.07 14.26 12.92
C ARG A 96 -0.55 12.98 12.24
N PRO A 97 -0.81 12.76 10.94
CA PRO A 97 -0.23 11.65 10.21
C PRO A 97 1.29 11.80 10.16
N ARG A 98 2.01 10.69 10.08
CA ARG A 98 3.47 10.69 9.99
C ARG A 98 3.91 10.10 8.66
N PHE A 99 4.91 10.70 8.03
CA PHE A 99 5.42 10.28 6.72
C PHE A 99 6.94 10.12 6.76
N ASP A 100 7.42 9.26 5.88
CA ASP A 100 8.83 9.04 5.64
C ASP A 100 9.06 8.75 4.15
N ASP A 101 10.22 9.12 3.62
CA ASP A 101 10.56 8.99 2.21
C ASP A 101 11.65 7.95 1.93
N ASN A 102 11.89 7.01 2.87
CA ASN A 102 12.88 5.98 2.64
C ASN A 102 12.46 5.01 1.51
N PRO A 103 13.37 4.69 0.60
CA PRO A 103 13.08 3.78 -0.51
C PRO A 103 13.26 2.29 -0.15
N ASP A 104 13.84 1.98 1.01
CA ASP A 104 14.33 0.66 1.36
C ASP A 104 13.31 -0.21 2.10
N PHE A 105 12.07 0.27 2.23
CA PHE A 105 11.04 -0.38 3.07
C PHE A 105 11.48 -0.56 4.53
N ASP A 106 12.22 0.41 5.05
CA ASP A 106 12.59 0.45 6.46
C ASP A 106 11.45 1.01 7.30
N PHE A 107 10.74 0.14 7.99
CA PHE A 107 9.61 0.53 8.84
C PHE A 107 10.05 0.99 10.24
N SER A 108 11.33 0.82 10.57
CA SER A 108 11.88 1.22 11.87
C SER A 108 11.92 2.73 12.08
N VAL A 109 11.91 3.51 10.99
CA VAL A 109 11.91 4.98 10.99
C VAL A 109 10.80 5.60 11.84
N PHE A 110 9.71 4.90 12.03
CA PHE A 110 8.60 5.39 12.86
C PHE A 110 8.74 5.05 14.35
N GLY A 111 9.60 4.12 14.73
CA GLY A 111 9.73 3.64 16.11
C GLY A 111 8.44 3.03 16.68
N GLN A 112 7.60 2.42 15.82
CA GLN A 112 6.28 1.93 16.16
C GLN A 112 6.07 0.49 15.73
N ARG A 113 5.03 -0.15 16.31
CA ARG A 113 4.43 -1.37 15.80
C ARG A 113 3.01 -1.08 15.30
N PHE A 114 2.60 -1.78 14.25
CA PHE A 114 1.37 -1.51 13.52
C PHE A 114 0.37 -2.65 13.64
N ASP A 115 -0.91 -2.29 13.64
CA ASP A 115 -2.02 -3.24 13.57
C ASP A 115 -2.22 -3.69 12.12
N PHE A 116 -2.07 -2.75 11.19
CA PHE A 116 -2.23 -3.03 9.76
C PHE A 116 -1.09 -2.45 8.93
N PHE A 117 -0.70 -3.23 7.92
CA PHE A 117 0.15 -2.79 6.81
C PHE A 117 -0.67 -2.84 5.54
N MET A 118 -0.60 -1.79 4.74
CA MET A 118 -1.27 -1.69 3.45
C MET A 118 -0.23 -1.45 2.36
N ALA A 119 -0.30 -2.22 1.26
CA ALA A 119 0.55 -2.00 0.08
C ALA A 119 -0.27 -2.20 -1.20
N ARG A 120 -0.99 -1.16 -1.63
CA ARG A 120 -1.77 -1.24 -2.86
C ARG A 120 -0.94 -0.90 -4.08
N SER A 121 -0.93 -1.81 -5.06
CA SER A 121 -0.16 -1.68 -6.32
C SER A 121 1.36 -1.63 -6.14
N ILE A 122 1.90 -1.91 -4.98
CA ILE A 122 3.34 -1.94 -4.74
C ILE A 122 3.94 -3.24 -5.27
N TRP A 123 3.31 -4.39 -4.98
CA TRP A 123 3.82 -5.67 -5.46
C TRP A 123 3.64 -5.88 -6.97
N THR A 124 2.89 -5.02 -7.65
CA THR A 124 2.82 -4.99 -9.12
C THR A 124 4.07 -4.36 -9.77
N HIS A 125 5.01 -3.88 -8.97
CA HIS A 125 6.24 -3.25 -9.39
C HIS A 125 7.46 -3.80 -8.64
N ALA A 126 7.28 -4.29 -7.42
CA ALA A 126 8.35 -4.74 -6.54
C ALA A 126 9.00 -6.05 -7.04
N SER A 127 10.32 -6.11 -6.88
CA SER A 127 11.08 -7.35 -7.07
C SER A 127 10.79 -8.36 -5.96
N LYS A 128 11.20 -9.62 -6.19
CA LYS A 128 11.10 -10.66 -5.16
C LYS A 128 11.90 -10.33 -3.90
N ASN A 129 13.03 -9.64 -4.03
CA ASN A 129 13.83 -9.23 -2.89
C ASN A 129 13.12 -8.12 -2.09
N GLN A 130 12.54 -7.14 -2.76
CA GLN A 130 11.75 -6.09 -2.11
C GLN A 130 10.53 -6.66 -1.38
N ILE A 131 9.85 -7.64 -1.97
CA ILE A 131 8.76 -8.37 -1.29
C ILE A 131 9.26 -9.08 -0.04
N ARG A 132 10.42 -9.74 -0.08
CA ARG A 132 11.04 -10.37 1.12
C ARG A 132 11.35 -9.33 2.19
N THR A 133 11.92 -8.18 1.81
CA THR A 133 12.19 -7.07 2.74
C THR A 133 10.91 -6.59 3.42
N MET A 134 9.83 -6.39 2.68
CA MET A 134 8.53 -6.01 3.26
C MET A 134 7.97 -7.07 4.20
N LEU A 135 8.09 -8.38 3.87
CA LEU A 135 7.67 -9.47 4.75
C LEU A 135 8.49 -9.52 6.04
N ASP A 136 9.81 -9.33 5.94
CA ASP A 136 10.71 -9.29 7.10
C ASP A 136 10.44 -8.06 7.98
N GLY A 137 10.16 -6.92 7.34
CA GLY A 137 9.71 -5.69 8.00
C GLY A 137 8.37 -5.88 8.73
N PHE A 138 7.40 -6.54 8.08
CA PHE A 138 6.11 -6.87 8.70
C PHE A 138 6.29 -7.67 10.00
N ILE A 139 7.12 -8.72 10.00
CA ILE A 139 7.36 -9.54 11.20
C ILE A 139 7.93 -8.69 12.34
N ARG A 140 8.91 -7.81 12.04
CA ARG A 140 9.58 -7.00 13.07
C ARG A 140 8.66 -5.92 13.66
N HIS A 141 7.78 -5.36 12.85
CA HIS A 141 7.00 -4.16 13.21
C HIS A 141 5.50 -4.41 13.34
N SER A 142 5.04 -5.64 13.19
CA SER A 142 3.63 -6.00 13.45
C SER A 142 3.37 -6.12 14.94
N LYS A 143 2.20 -5.68 15.38
CA LYS A 143 1.64 -6.03 16.67
C LYS A 143 1.16 -7.49 16.65
N PRO A 144 0.98 -8.14 17.83
CA PRO A 144 0.29 -9.43 17.89
C PRO A 144 -1.10 -9.34 17.21
N GLY A 145 -1.40 -10.26 16.30
CA GLY A 145 -2.64 -10.24 15.53
C GLY A 145 -2.67 -9.26 14.35
N GLY A 146 -1.60 -8.51 14.11
CA GLY A 146 -1.54 -7.57 12.98
C GLY A 146 -1.60 -8.25 11.62
N ALA A 147 -2.11 -7.53 10.62
CA ALA A 147 -2.30 -8.02 9.26
C ALA A 147 -1.62 -7.14 8.22
N PHE A 148 -1.08 -7.77 7.18
CA PHE A 148 -0.55 -7.10 6.01
C PHE A 148 -1.46 -7.36 4.80
N LEU A 149 -2.13 -6.31 4.32
CA LEU A 149 -2.99 -6.35 3.16
C LEU A 149 -2.23 -5.80 1.95
N THR A 150 -2.08 -6.62 0.92
CA THR A 150 -1.33 -6.21 -0.28
C THR A 150 -2.04 -6.65 -1.54
N SER A 151 -1.91 -5.84 -2.59
CA SER A 151 -2.40 -6.20 -3.91
C SER A 151 -1.25 -6.54 -4.87
N TYR A 152 -1.50 -7.49 -5.75
CA TYR A 152 -0.53 -7.96 -6.75
C TYR A 152 -1.23 -8.39 -8.05
N LYS A 153 -0.47 -8.49 -9.13
CA LYS A 153 -0.94 -9.16 -10.35
C LYS A 153 -0.46 -10.60 -10.36
N ARG A 154 -1.43 -11.51 -10.54
CA ARG A 154 -1.17 -12.94 -10.58
C ARG A 154 -0.49 -13.34 -11.88
N ALA A 155 0.62 -14.06 -11.80
CA ALA A 155 1.24 -14.69 -12.93
C ALA A 155 0.35 -15.82 -13.47
N SER A 156 0.27 -15.97 -14.80
CA SER A 156 -0.40 -17.07 -15.44
C SER A 156 0.42 -18.36 -15.27
N TRP A 157 -0.25 -19.48 -15.00
CA TRP A 157 0.44 -20.77 -14.94
C TRP A 157 0.81 -21.31 -16.32
N LEU A 158 0.15 -20.82 -17.37
CA LEU A 158 0.43 -21.20 -18.77
C LEU A 158 1.54 -20.36 -19.40
N ARG A 159 1.65 -19.10 -18.96
CA ARG A 159 2.65 -18.14 -19.47
C ARG A 159 3.66 -17.89 -18.39
N ARG A 160 4.78 -18.34 -18.29
CA ARG A 160 5.81 -18.14 -17.26
C ARG A 160 6.19 -16.65 -17.10
N ASP A 161 5.20 -15.79 -16.83
CA ASP A 161 5.35 -14.35 -16.63
C ASP A 161 5.63 -13.98 -15.15
N ASP A 162 6.12 -14.94 -14.36
CA ASP A 162 6.59 -14.72 -12.99
C ASP A 162 7.93 -13.94 -13.01
N TYR A 163 7.92 -12.75 -12.45
CA TYR A 163 9.10 -11.86 -12.45
C TYR A 163 10.24 -12.42 -11.59
N GLN A 164 11.40 -12.63 -12.21
CA GLN A 164 12.57 -13.25 -11.57
C GLN A 164 13.69 -12.27 -11.24
N GLU A 165 13.68 -11.08 -11.83
CA GLU A 165 14.76 -10.11 -11.66
C GLU A 165 14.71 -9.41 -10.30
N ALA A 166 15.78 -8.68 -9.97
CA ALA A 166 15.95 -8.07 -8.65
C ALA A 166 15.47 -6.60 -8.57
N LYS A 167 15.17 -5.96 -9.71
CA LYS A 167 14.90 -4.52 -9.79
C LYS A 167 13.41 -4.21 -9.68
N TRP A 168 13.10 -3.04 -9.19
CA TRP A 168 11.78 -2.43 -9.31
C TRP A 168 11.42 -2.21 -10.79
N VAL A 169 10.13 -2.35 -11.13
CA VAL A 169 9.62 -2.14 -12.49
C VAL A 169 8.50 -1.10 -12.46
N GLY A 170 8.49 -0.22 -13.46
CA GLY A 170 7.54 0.87 -13.55
C GLY A 170 8.11 2.20 -13.06
N ARG A 171 7.35 3.26 -13.22
CA ARG A 171 7.77 4.60 -12.80
C ARG A 171 7.99 4.63 -11.30
N SER A 172 9.19 4.96 -10.90
CA SER A 172 9.57 5.17 -9.50
C SER A 172 10.91 5.89 -9.42
N HIS A 173 11.31 6.25 -8.21
CA HIS A 173 12.64 6.78 -7.91
C HIS A 173 13.78 5.76 -8.15
N GLU A 174 13.47 4.46 -8.26
CA GLU A 174 14.49 3.41 -8.44
C GLU A 174 14.69 2.96 -9.88
N SER A 175 13.71 3.16 -10.77
CA SER A 175 13.75 2.57 -12.09
C SER A 175 12.87 3.29 -13.11
N ASP A 176 13.43 3.55 -14.29
CA ASP A 176 12.71 4.03 -15.47
C ASP A 176 12.15 2.88 -16.32
N LEU A 177 12.32 1.63 -15.89
CA LEU A 177 11.82 0.47 -16.62
C LEU A 177 10.27 0.53 -16.66
N PRO A 178 9.67 0.55 -17.86
CA PRO A 178 8.21 0.59 -17.98
C PRO A 178 7.61 -0.76 -17.64
N GLY A 179 6.34 -0.74 -17.22
CA GLY A 179 5.54 -1.94 -17.13
C GLY A 179 5.06 -2.30 -15.73
N ILE A 180 4.56 -3.51 -15.64
CA ILE A 180 3.98 -4.12 -14.46
C ILE A 180 4.50 -5.55 -14.37
N VAL A 181 4.87 -5.97 -13.17
CA VAL A 181 5.30 -7.34 -12.92
C VAL A 181 4.15 -8.20 -12.39
N ARG A 182 4.27 -9.49 -12.62
CA ARG A 182 3.35 -10.51 -12.13
C ARG A 182 4.12 -11.46 -11.22
N HIS A 183 3.45 -11.91 -10.16
CA HIS A 183 4.05 -12.85 -9.22
C HIS A 183 3.22 -14.12 -9.11
N ASN A 184 3.91 -15.24 -9.00
CA ASN A 184 3.28 -16.54 -8.75
C ASN A 184 2.83 -16.61 -7.29
N VAL A 185 1.53 -16.83 -7.06
CA VAL A 185 0.98 -16.90 -5.71
C VAL A 185 1.60 -18.02 -4.86
N ARG A 186 1.95 -19.17 -5.47
CA ARG A 186 2.62 -20.28 -4.76
C ARG A 186 4.01 -19.87 -4.28
N TRP A 187 4.71 -19.01 -5.04
CA TRP A 187 5.98 -18.43 -4.59
C TRP A 187 5.76 -17.53 -3.38
N ILE A 188 4.79 -16.61 -3.42
CA ILE A 188 4.46 -15.73 -2.29
C ILE A 188 4.14 -16.57 -1.05
N GLN A 189 3.23 -17.53 -1.16
CA GLN A 189 2.84 -18.41 -0.06
C GLN A 189 4.02 -19.21 0.51
N ARG A 190 4.97 -19.63 -0.33
CA ARG A 190 6.18 -20.30 0.13
C ARG A 190 7.10 -19.37 0.92
N GLU A 191 7.29 -18.12 0.44
CA GLU A 191 8.10 -17.13 1.17
C GLU A 191 7.47 -16.74 2.51
N CYS A 192 6.14 -16.64 2.56
CA CYS A 192 5.39 -16.45 3.81
C CYS A 192 5.60 -17.64 4.76
N ARG A 193 5.40 -18.87 4.30
CA ARG A 193 5.60 -20.07 5.15
C ARG A 193 6.99 -20.18 5.74
N LYS A 194 8.05 -19.86 4.97
CA LYS A 194 9.43 -19.84 5.47
C LYS A 194 9.63 -18.89 6.67
N ARG A 195 8.74 -17.93 6.82
CA ARG A 195 8.76 -16.88 7.86
C ARG A 195 7.74 -17.09 8.97
N GLY A 196 7.08 -18.24 9.01
CA GLY A 196 5.99 -18.47 9.96
C GLY A 196 4.72 -17.67 9.67
N LEU A 197 4.59 -17.16 8.44
CA LEU A 197 3.42 -16.41 8.00
C LEU A 197 2.46 -17.29 7.18
N PHE A 198 1.19 -16.90 7.16
CA PHE A 198 0.23 -17.34 6.14
C PHE A 198 0.02 -16.24 5.10
N ALA A 199 -0.44 -16.62 3.91
CA ALA A 199 -0.91 -15.70 2.89
C ALA A 199 -2.16 -16.31 2.26
N GLU A 200 -3.27 -15.59 2.37
CA GLU A 200 -4.60 -15.99 1.90
C GLU A 200 -5.12 -15.00 0.88
N ASP A 201 -5.74 -15.51 -0.19
CA ASP A 201 -6.41 -14.67 -1.16
C ASP A 201 -7.68 -14.06 -0.53
N ILE A 202 -7.85 -12.76 -0.65
CA ILE A 202 -9.11 -12.09 -0.38
C ILE A 202 -9.93 -12.18 -1.67
N ASP A 203 -10.78 -13.22 -1.77
CA ASP A 203 -11.56 -13.51 -2.98
C ASP A 203 -12.89 -12.72 -2.99
N GLU A 204 -12.80 -11.39 -3.03
CA GLU A 204 -13.96 -10.56 -3.26
C GLU A 204 -13.86 -9.82 -4.59
N LYS A 205 -14.82 -10.08 -5.46
CA LYS A 205 -14.94 -9.39 -6.76
C LYS A 205 -15.00 -7.87 -6.59
N THR A 206 -15.56 -7.39 -5.48
CA THR A 206 -15.69 -5.97 -5.14
C THR A 206 -14.34 -5.27 -4.99
N PHE A 207 -13.28 -5.98 -4.57
CA PHE A 207 -11.95 -5.41 -4.39
C PHE A 207 -11.01 -5.61 -5.58
N ARG A 208 -11.50 -6.19 -6.67
CA ARG A 208 -10.72 -6.38 -7.91
C ARG A 208 -10.80 -5.12 -8.78
N LEU A 209 -9.91 -4.17 -8.52
CA LEU A 209 -9.76 -2.99 -9.35
C LEU A 209 -8.42 -3.05 -10.11
N GLY A 210 -8.45 -2.82 -11.42
CA GLY A 210 -7.25 -2.85 -12.25
C GLY A 210 -6.63 -4.24 -12.42
N ASP A 211 -7.44 -5.31 -12.40
CA ASP A 211 -6.99 -6.70 -12.55
C ASP A 211 -5.95 -7.11 -11.49
N GLN A 212 -6.09 -6.59 -10.27
CA GLN A 212 -5.26 -6.96 -9.12
C GLN A 212 -6.01 -7.90 -8.18
N SER A 213 -5.29 -8.90 -7.67
CA SER A 213 -5.74 -9.76 -6.58
C SER A 213 -5.22 -9.23 -5.26
N TRP A 214 -5.96 -9.48 -4.17
CA TRP A 214 -5.56 -9.09 -2.83
C TRP A 214 -5.14 -10.28 -2.00
N LEU A 215 -4.17 -10.07 -1.13
CA LEU A 215 -3.71 -11.03 -0.13
C LEU A 215 -3.81 -10.42 1.27
N LYS A 216 -4.29 -11.23 2.20
CA LYS A 216 -4.08 -11.04 3.63
C LYS A 216 -2.92 -11.92 4.07
N ILE A 217 -1.95 -11.30 4.74
CA ILE A 217 -0.79 -11.97 5.33
C ILE A 217 -0.81 -11.74 6.82
N GLY A 218 -0.58 -12.77 7.60
CA GLY A 218 -0.54 -12.70 9.05
C GLY A 218 0.39 -13.75 9.64
N VAL A 219 0.66 -13.64 10.94
CA VAL A 219 1.45 -14.62 11.67
C VAL A 219 0.59 -15.86 11.91
N ARG A 220 1.15 -17.05 11.66
CA ARG A 220 0.45 -18.30 11.98
C ARG A 220 0.35 -18.45 13.49
N THR A 221 -0.86 -18.59 13.99
CA THR A 221 -1.09 -19.11 15.33
C THR A 221 -0.80 -20.61 15.29
N THR A 222 0.16 -21.05 16.10
CA THR A 222 0.45 -22.48 16.35
C THR A 222 -0.72 -23.14 17.08
#